data_59df96b5d62baae2aa9214688ef6df28
#
_entry.id   59df96b5d62baae2aa9214688ef6df28
#
_cell.length_a   1.000
_cell.length_b   1.000
_cell.length_c   1.000
_cell.angle_alpha   90.00
_cell.angle_beta   90.00
_cell.angle_gamma   90.00
#
_symmetry.space_group_name_H-M   'P 1'
#
loop_
_entity.id
_entity.type
_entity.pdbx_description
1 polymer ?
#
loop_
_entity_poly.entity_id
_entity_poly.type
_entity_poly.pdbx_seq_one_letter_code
_entity_poly.pdbx_strand_id
1 'polypeptide(L)'
;MGYGRPHRGPGPGPPARPRAEGFAGRCQEAHAISKLWGGRFERRLLPELERFSSSLEIDFELYPYDIAGSIAHARGLTAAGIITQTQLAAIERGLRRIKRELESGEFELSDSDEDIHTAIERRLTEITPAGASLHAGRSRNDQVALDLRLYCRAASSEQINAVAAVVQALASKAADHAGWVMPGYTHLQHAQPVTVGHHLLAHAEALLRDAERFRHAYESADEMPLGSGALAGTTLPLRREVVAKELGFQRLSANSIDAVADRDFALDLVYACMVTGVHLSRLGEDVVLWASAEFGFVDLADEIATGSSLMPQKKNPDIAELLRGRAGRPIGSLVSLATVLKGLPLAYDRDLQEDKPALFGAVDSTWDSLRAAELLVRHLVFNRDRLRAAAADPGLLATDVAEALVASGTPFRKAHQEVGRSVLAGKLAAPWTADESLRKRDLPGAPNPRRVASRAAAVRRQAAALNRWSQTHPPSFH
;
A
#
# COMPACT_ATOMS: atom_id res chain seq x y z
N MET A 1 9.08 35.61 -19.90
CA MET A 1 9.96 34.50 -20.36
C MET A 1 10.27 33.67 -19.15
N GLY A 2 9.59 32.52 -18.98
CA GLY A 2 9.71 31.63 -17.85
C GLY A 2 9.84 30.19 -18.39
N TYR A 3 10.98 29.58 -18.18
CA TYR A 3 11.27 28.21 -18.59
C TYR A 3 10.47 27.23 -17.71
N GLY A 4 9.46 26.58 -18.29
CA GLY A 4 8.82 25.42 -17.72
C GLY A 4 9.76 24.21 -17.77
N ARG A 5 10.01 23.59 -16.63
CA ARG A 5 10.67 22.29 -16.55
C ARG A 5 9.67 21.21 -16.99
N PRO A 6 10.09 20.21 -17.77
CA PRO A 6 9.19 19.13 -18.18
C PRO A 6 8.80 18.27 -16.98
N HIS A 7 7.49 18.06 -16.80
CA HIS A 7 6.95 17.04 -15.92
C HIS A 7 7.45 15.66 -16.39
N ARG A 8 8.25 15.00 -15.58
CA ARG A 8 8.44 13.55 -15.74
C ARG A 8 7.09 12.89 -15.48
N GLY A 9 6.56 12.23 -16.50
CA GLY A 9 5.36 11.40 -16.39
C GLY A 9 5.52 10.30 -15.33
N PRO A 10 4.42 9.67 -14.88
CA PRO A 10 4.49 8.54 -13.96
C PRO A 10 5.41 7.48 -14.55
N GLY A 11 6.32 6.96 -13.72
CA GLY A 11 7.19 5.85 -14.09
C GLY A 11 6.36 4.66 -14.57
N PRO A 12 6.93 3.74 -15.35
CA PRO A 12 6.22 2.57 -15.84
C PRO A 12 5.65 1.80 -14.63
N GLY A 13 4.36 1.46 -14.71
CA GLY A 13 3.72 0.55 -13.78
C GLY A 13 4.41 -0.82 -13.82
N PRO A 14 4.13 -1.70 -12.85
CA PRO A 14 4.72 -3.03 -12.83
C PRO A 14 4.50 -3.72 -14.19
N PRO A 15 5.48 -4.52 -14.67
CA PRO A 15 5.38 -5.20 -15.95
C PRO A 15 4.12 -6.07 -15.99
N ALA A 16 3.43 -6.09 -17.14
CA ALA A 16 2.22 -6.86 -17.31
C ALA A 16 2.52 -8.36 -17.10
N ARG A 17 1.74 -9.01 -16.24
CA ARG A 17 1.83 -10.47 -16.01
C ARG A 17 1.67 -11.20 -17.34
N PRO A 18 2.50 -12.21 -17.62
CA PRO A 18 2.30 -13.05 -18.80
C PRO A 18 0.93 -13.71 -18.74
N ARG A 19 0.09 -13.53 -19.76
CA ARG A 19 -1.20 -14.19 -19.88
C ARG A 19 -0.98 -15.69 -20.11
N ALA A 20 -1.65 -16.52 -19.33
CA ALA A 20 -1.71 -17.96 -19.49
C ALA A 20 -2.55 -18.33 -20.72
N GLU A 21 -2.05 -18.06 -21.92
CA GLU A 21 -2.62 -18.59 -23.15
C GLU A 21 -1.57 -19.45 -23.86
N GLY A 22 -1.75 -20.76 -23.81
CA GLY A 22 -1.17 -21.68 -24.78
C GLY A 22 -0.09 -22.65 -24.32
N PHE A 23 -0.16 -23.25 -23.14
CA PHE A 23 0.62 -24.47 -22.87
C PHE A 23 -0.18 -25.75 -23.15
N ALA A 24 -0.49 -25.98 -24.41
CA ALA A 24 -0.99 -27.27 -24.87
C ALA A 24 -0.14 -27.73 -26.06
N GLY A 25 0.75 -28.69 -25.81
CA GLY A 25 1.25 -29.59 -26.83
C GLY A 25 2.72 -29.45 -27.21
N ARG A 26 3.54 -30.34 -26.64
CA ARG A 26 4.31 -31.37 -27.39
C ARG A 26 5.02 -32.28 -26.39
N CYS A 27 4.55 -33.53 -26.29
CA CYS A 27 5.38 -34.60 -25.75
C CYS A 27 6.56 -34.79 -26.69
N GLN A 28 7.76 -34.45 -26.23
CA GLN A 28 9.01 -34.95 -26.79
C GLN A 28 9.82 -35.65 -25.72
N GLU A 29 10.48 -36.69 -26.12
CA GLU A 29 11.14 -37.74 -25.35
C GLU A 29 12.05 -37.25 -24.21
N ALA A 30 11.99 -37.99 -23.12
CA ALA A 30 12.66 -37.75 -21.86
C ALA A 30 14.19 -37.70 -21.99
N HIS A 31 14.74 -36.50 -22.02
CA HIS A 31 16.10 -36.27 -21.51
C HIS A 31 16.01 -36.09 -19.99
N ALA A 32 16.82 -36.85 -19.25
CA ALA A 32 16.86 -36.83 -17.79
C ALA A 32 17.33 -35.44 -17.29
N ILE A 33 16.39 -34.53 -17.03
CA ILE A 33 16.66 -33.26 -16.35
C ILE A 33 16.56 -33.55 -14.86
N SER A 34 17.73 -33.63 -14.19
CA SER A 34 17.75 -33.73 -12.74
C SER A 34 17.30 -32.39 -12.16
N LYS A 35 16.19 -32.39 -11.39
CA LYS A 35 15.89 -31.27 -10.49
C LYS A 35 17.07 -31.05 -9.55
N LEU A 36 17.35 -29.83 -9.12
CA LEU A 36 18.44 -29.47 -8.21
C LEU A 36 18.49 -30.35 -6.94
N TRP A 37 17.35 -30.89 -6.52
CA TRP A 37 17.18 -31.78 -5.37
C TRP A 37 16.98 -33.27 -5.75
N GLY A 38 17.12 -33.61 -7.04
CA GLY A 38 16.75 -34.95 -7.60
C GLY A 38 17.65 -36.11 -7.25
N GLY A 39 18.82 -35.88 -6.63
CA GLY A 39 19.86 -36.93 -6.46
C GLY A 39 19.47 -38.15 -5.58
N ARG A 40 18.38 -38.08 -4.82
CA ARG A 40 17.86 -39.17 -3.99
C ARG A 40 16.67 -39.91 -4.63
N PHE A 41 16.05 -39.33 -5.64
CA PHE A 41 14.80 -39.85 -6.21
C PHE A 41 15.02 -40.60 -7.51
N GLU A 42 14.46 -41.77 -7.62
CA GLU A 42 14.50 -42.63 -8.83
C GLU A 42 13.39 -42.25 -9.83
N ARG A 43 12.33 -41.57 -9.39
CA ARG A 43 11.17 -41.20 -10.21
C ARG A 43 10.86 -39.73 -10.07
N ARG A 44 10.30 -39.17 -11.14
CA ARG A 44 9.77 -37.78 -11.14
C ARG A 44 8.46 -37.71 -10.35
N LEU A 45 8.16 -36.50 -9.86
CA LEU A 45 6.83 -36.19 -9.35
C LEU A 45 5.81 -36.30 -10.49
N LEU A 46 4.56 -36.68 -10.17
CA LEU A 46 3.50 -36.71 -11.17
C LEU A 46 3.26 -35.31 -11.73
N PRO A 47 3.00 -35.17 -13.06
CA PRO A 47 2.86 -33.83 -13.70
C PRO A 47 1.77 -32.96 -13.07
N GLU A 48 0.68 -33.57 -12.59
CA GLU A 48 -0.40 -32.85 -11.89
C GLU A 48 0.07 -32.28 -10.55
N LEU A 49 0.93 -33.01 -9.83
CA LEU A 49 1.51 -32.55 -8.56
C LEU A 49 2.64 -31.53 -8.78
N GLU A 50 3.36 -31.63 -9.89
CA GLU A 50 4.34 -30.60 -10.28
C GLU A 50 3.64 -29.26 -10.52
N ARG A 51 2.53 -29.25 -11.26
CA ARG A 51 1.71 -28.04 -11.47
C ARG A 51 1.11 -27.50 -10.17
N PHE A 52 0.59 -28.38 -9.31
CA PHE A 52 0.03 -27.98 -8.01
C PHE A 52 1.07 -27.34 -7.10
N SER A 53 2.33 -27.78 -7.17
CA SER A 53 3.40 -27.32 -6.30
C SER A 53 4.24 -26.17 -6.89
N SER A 54 4.05 -25.84 -8.16
CA SER A 54 4.76 -24.71 -8.80
C SER A 54 4.26 -23.38 -8.26
N SER A 55 5.19 -22.46 -7.97
CA SER A 55 4.88 -21.09 -7.54
C SER A 55 5.32 -20.03 -8.57
N LEU A 56 5.83 -20.47 -9.71
CA LEU A 56 6.49 -19.61 -10.71
C LEU A 56 5.66 -18.38 -11.12
N GLU A 57 4.35 -18.56 -11.37
CA GLU A 57 3.47 -17.45 -11.77
C GLU A 57 3.34 -16.37 -10.69
N ILE A 58 3.41 -16.76 -9.43
CA ILE A 58 3.28 -15.87 -8.27
C ILE A 58 4.64 -15.28 -7.92
N ASP A 59 5.67 -16.13 -7.84
CA ASP A 59 7.03 -15.76 -7.45
C ASP A 59 7.70 -14.85 -8.48
N PHE A 60 7.16 -14.75 -9.70
CA PHE A 60 7.67 -13.86 -10.74
C PHE A 60 7.84 -12.41 -10.25
N GLU A 61 6.98 -11.95 -9.37
CA GLU A 61 7.09 -10.63 -8.73
C GLU A 61 8.42 -10.43 -7.96
N LEU A 62 9.08 -11.52 -7.58
CA LEU A 62 10.29 -11.48 -6.75
C LEU A 62 11.59 -11.39 -7.56
N TYR A 63 11.57 -11.52 -8.89
CA TYR A 63 12.81 -11.55 -9.69
C TYR A 63 13.76 -10.35 -9.45
N PRO A 64 13.28 -9.11 -9.26
CA PRO A 64 14.20 -7.98 -9.05
C PRO A 64 14.96 -8.10 -7.73
N TYR A 65 14.28 -8.63 -6.71
CA TYR A 65 14.82 -8.80 -5.36
C TYR A 65 15.78 -9.99 -5.30
N ASP A 66 15.44 -11.11 -5.96
CA ASP A 66 16.32 -12.26 -6.07
C ASP A 66 17.63 -11.92 -6.80
N ILE A 67 17.55 -11.16 -7.90
CA ILE A 67 18.75 -10.72 -8.63
C ILE A 67 19.62 -9.80 -7.76
N ALA A 68 19.01 -8.85 -7.05
CA ALA A 68 19.75 -7.95 -6.14
C ALA A 68 20.37 -8.72 -4.99
N GLY A 69 19.61 -9.62 -4.35
CA GLY A 69 20.07 -10.50 -3.28
C GLY A 69 21.20 -11.42 -3.73
N SER A 70 21.06 -11.99 -4.93
CA SER A 70 22.08 -12.86 -5.54
C SER A 70 23.39 -12.12 -5.86
N ILE A 71 23.33 -10.88 -6.35
CA ILE A 71 24.52 -10.04 -6.56
C ILE A 71 25.22 -9.75 -5.22
N ALA A 72 24.45 -9.33 -4.21
CA ALA A 72 25.00 -9.04 -2.88
C ALA A 72 25.61 -10.29 -2.23
N HIS A 73 24.95 -11.45 -2.40
CA HIS A 73 25.48 -12.72 -1.93
C HIS A 73 26.81 -13.08 -2.61
N ALA A 74 26.91 -12.95 -3.94
CA ALA A 74 28.15 -13.18 -4.67
C ALA A 74 29.30 -12.29 -4.17
N ARG A 75 29.03 -11.03 -3.84
CA ARG A 75 30.00 -10.13 -3.21
C ARG A 75 30.41 -10.61 -1.81
N GLY A 76 29.47 -11.09 -1.02
CA GLY A 76 29.71 -11.71 0.27
C GLY A 76 30.59 -12.96 0.17
N LEU A 77 30.32 -13.84 -0.80
CA LEU A 77 31.15 -15.02 -1.10
C LEU A 77 32.59 -14.63 -1.51
N THR A 78 32.72 -13.59 -2.31
CA THR A 78 34.03 -13.07 -2.72
C THR A 78 34.79 -12.50 -1.54
N ALA A 79 34.16 -11.71 -0.67
CA ALA A 79 34.73 -11.17 0.54
C ALA A 79 35.18 -12.26 1.55
N ALA A 80 34.52 -13.43 1.50
CA ALA A 80 34.85 -14.62 2.26
C ALA A 80 35.94 -15.49 1.60
N GLY A 81 36.38 -15.16 0.38
CA GLY A 81 37.36 -15.94 -0.39
C GLY A 81 36.81 -17.25 -0.96
N ILE A 82 35.48 -17.44 -1.01
CA ILE A 82 34.82 -18.66 -1.50
C ILE A 82 34.80 -18.66 -3.03
N ILE A 83 34.56 -17.50 -3.64
CA ILE A 83 34.69 -17.31 -5.09
C ILE A 83 35.71 -16.22 -5.41
N THR A 84 36.29 -16.28 -6.61
CA THR A 84 37.25 -15.31 -7.11
C THR A 84 36.60 -14.05 -7.65
N GLN A 85 37.36 -12.95 -7.78
CA GLN A 85 36.89 -11.71 -8.44
C GLN A 85 36.45 -11.94 -9.90
N THR A 86 37.09 -12.88 -10.61
CA THR A 86 36.71 -13.24 -12.00
C THR A 86 35.33 -13.92 -12.02
N GLN A 87 35.07 -14.82 -11.07
CA GLN A 87 33.76 -15.46 -10.94
C GLN A 87 32.67 -14.44 -10.54
N LEU A 88 32.95 -13.56 -9.59
CA LEU A 88 32.04 -12.46 -9.21
C LEU A 88 31.65 -11.63 -10.45
N ALA A 89 32.64 -11.16 -11.21
CA ALA A 89 32.37 -10.34 -12.39
C ALA A 89 31.54 -11.09 -13.47
N ALA A 90 31.72 -12.41 -13.60
CA ALA A 90 30.93 -13.23 -14.51
C ALA A 90 29.48 -13.40 -14.01
N ILE A 91 29.29 -13.67 -12.71
CA ILE A 91 27.96 -13.78 -12.07
C ILE A 91 27.20 -12.46 -12.18
N GLU A 92 27.80 -11.32 -11.82
CA GLU A 92 27.14 -10.01 -11.92
C GLU A 92 26.70 -9.67 -13.35
N ARG A 93 27.56 -9.92 -14.34
CA ARG A 93 27.20 -9.71 -15.76
C ARG A 93 26.06 -10.63 -16.17
N GLY A 94 26.08 -11.89 -15.75
CA GLY A 94 25.04 -12.87 -16.02
C GLY A 94 23.69 -12.44 -15.42
N LEU A 95 23.65 -12.09 -14.12
CA LEU A 95 22.44 -11.66 -13.44
C LEU A 95 21.86 -10.35 -14.01
N ARG A 96 22.71 -9.37 -14.36
CA ARG A 96 22.26 -8.14 -15.04
C ARG A 96 21.73 -8.42 -16.47
N ARG A 97 22.25 -9.43 -17.15
CA ARG A 97 21.70 -9.87 -18.43
C ARG A 97 20.33 -10.52 -18.24
N ILE A 98 20.17 -11.41 -17.25
CA ILE A 98 18.91 -12.05 -16.91
C ILE A 98 17.85 -11.01 -16.54
N LYS A 99 18.22 -9.98 -15.76
CA LYS A 99 17.32 -8.87 -15.44
C LYS A 99 16.77 -8.22 -16.71
N ARG A 100 17.62 -7.91 -17.68
CA ARG A 100 17.18 -7.32 -18.96
C ARG A 100 16.30 -8.27 -19.78
N GLU A 101 16.63 -9.57 -19.81
CA GLU A 101 15.81 -10.58 -20.51
C GLU A 101 14.41 -10.67 -19.88
N LEU A 102 14.29 -10.58 -18.54
CA LEU A 102 13.01 -10.55 -17.82
C LEU A 102 12.22 -9.26 -18.07
N GLU A 103 12.89 -8.10 -18.04
CA GLU A 103 12.29 -6.78 -18.26
C GLU A 103 11.81 -6.61 -19.73
N SER A 104 12.51 -7.21 -20.71
CA SER A 104 12.13 -7.16 -22.13
C SER A 104 11.13 -8.24 -22.55
N GLY A 105 10.85 -9.20 -21.68
CA GLY A 105 10.01 -10.36 -22.01
C GLY A 105 10.70 -11.41 -22.90
N GLU A 106 12.03 -11.33 -23.03
CA GLU A 106 12.86 -12.27 -23.82
C GLU A 106 13.32 -13.49 -23.00
N PHE A 107 13.04 -13.49 -21.69
CA PHE A 107 13.42 -14.60 -20.81
C PHE A 107 12.54 -15.82 -21.07
N GLU A 108 13.16 -16.93 -21.45
CA GLU A 108 12.47 -18.20 -21.71
C GLU A 108 12.35 -19.00 -20.40
N LEU A 109 11.11 -19.20 -19.95
CA LEU A 109 10.78 -20.12 -18.86
C LEU A 109 10.82 -21.56 -19.39
N SER A 110 11.23 -22.50 -18.52
CA SER A 110 11.25 -23.93 -18.79
C SER A 110 10.22 -24.65 -17.96
N ASP A 111 9.65 -25.73 -18.49
CA ASP A 111 8.75 -26.65 -17.73
C ASP A 111 9.42 -27.24 -16.47
N SER A 112 10.75 -27.18 -16.39
CA SER A 112 11.52 -27.62 -15.22
C SER A 112 11.64 -26.56 -14.12
N ASP A 113 11.28 -25.30 -14.40
CA ASP A 113 11.37 -24.20 -13.45
C ASP A 113 10.23 -24.29 -12.45
N GLU A 114 10.55 -24.61 -11.20
CA GLU A 114 9.57 -24.74 -10.11
C GLU A 114 9.15 -23.37 -9.54
N ASP A 115 10.10 -22.45 -9.50
CA ASP A 115 9.98 -21.09 -9.02
C ASP A 115 10.90 -20.15 -9.83
N ILE A 116 10.74 -18.83 -9.66
CA ILE A 116 11.56 -17.83 -10.36
C ILE A 116 13.04 -17.93 -9.99
N HIS A 117 13.36 -18.35 -8.78
CA HIS A 117 14.72 -18.50 -8.29
C HIS A 117 15.45 -19.64 -9.04
N THR A 118 14.76 -20.76 -9.27
CA THR A 118 15.25 -21.87 -10.07
C THR A 118 15.47 -21.47 -11.53
N ALA A 119 14.56 -20.69 -12.10
CA ALA A 119 14.67 -20.17 -13.45
C ALA A 119 15.91 -19.27 -13.62
N ILE A 120 16.12 -18.34 -12.68
CA ILE A 120 17.28 -17.43 -12.66
C ILE A 120 18.58 -18.23 -12.50
N GLU A 121 18.64 -19.20 -11.59
CA GLU A 121 19.84 -20.02 -11.32
C GLU A 121 20.20 -20.90 -12.54
N ARG A 122 19.19 -21.54 -13.18
CA ARG A 122 19.35 -22.29 -14.41
C ARG A 122 19.94 -21.38 -15.52
N ARG A 123 19.30 -20.24 -15.78
CA ARG A 123 19.73 -19.32 -16.82
C ARG A 123 21.12 -18.76 -16.56
N LEU A 124 21.45 -18.45 -15.31
CA LEU A 124 22.80 -18.01 -14.94
C LEU A 124 23.86 -19.09 -15.25
N THR A 125 23.56 -20.34 -14.97
CA THR A 125 24.47 -21.47 -15.24
C THR A 125 24.65 -21.70 -16.73
N GLU A 126 23.63 -21.48 -17.55
CA GLU A 126 23.74 -21.49 -19.01
C GLU A 126 24.65 -20.36 -19.53
N ILE A 127 24.58 -19.17 -18.93
CA ILE A 127 25.39 -18.01 -19.32
C ILE A 127 26.85 -18.15 -18.88
N THR A 128 27.08 -18.69 -17.66
CA THR A 128 28.43 -18.80 -17.12
C THR A 128 28.56 -20.00 -16.16
N PRO A 129 29.63 -20.81 -16.28
CA PRO A 129 29.91 -21.88 -15.32
C PRO A 129 30.07 -21.40 -13.87
N ALA A 130 30.41 -20.11 -13.66
CA ALA A 130 30.50 -19.52 -12.33
C ALA A 130 29.16 -19.50 -11.60
N GLY A 131 28.03 -19.56 -12.32
CA GLY A 131 26.68 -19.64 -11.76
C GLY A 131 26.51 -20.81 -10.77
N ALA A 132 27.12 -21.95 -11.06
CA ALA A 132 27.08 -23.12 -10.17
C ALA A 132 27.66 -22.89 -8.78
N SER A 133 28.47 -21.83 -8.58
CA SER A 133 29.04 -21.48 -7.28
C SER A 133 28.15 -20.54 -6.44
N LEU A 134 27.11 -19.95 -7.03
CA LEU A 134 26.30 -18.91 -6.38
C LEU A 134 25.50 -19.43 -5.19
N HIS A 135 25.09 -20.70 -5.21
CA HIS A 135 24.26 -21.29 -4.14
C HIS A 135 25.07 -21.65 -2.88
N ALA A 136 26.41 -21.47 -2.87
CA ALA A 136 27.25 -21.81 -1.73
C ALA A 136 26.82 -21.07 -0.46
N GLY A 137 26.58 -21.80 0.64
CA GLY A 137 26.19 -21.26 1.94
C GLY A 137 24.82 -20.62 2.01
N ARG A 138 23.97 -20.83 1.00
CA ARG A 138 22.59 -20.33 0.90
C ARG A 138 21.62 -21.50 0.78
N SER A 139 20.42 -21.34 1.34
CA SER A 139 19.27 -22.21 1.07
C SER A 139 18.19 -21.41 0.33
N ARG A 140 17.28 -22.11 -0.36
CA ARG A 140 16.04 -21.51 -0.88
C ARG A 140 15.25 -20.80 0.24
N ASN A 141 15.28 -21.32 1.47
CA ASN A 141 14.53 -20.78 2.61
C ASN A 141 14.99 -19.36 3.00
N ASP A 142 16.29 -19.14 3.21
CA ASP A 142 16.80 -17.81 3.56
C ASP A 142 16.84 -16.86 2.35
N GLN A 143 16.93 -17.38 1.13
CA GLN A 143 16.81 -16.62 -0.11
C GLN A 143 15.40 -16.02 -0.26
N VAL A 144 14.35 -16.85 -0.17
CA VAL A 144 12.96 -16.38 -0.27
C VAL A 144 12.61 -15.42 0.87
N ALA A 145 13.09 -15.69 2.10
CA ALA A 145 12.89 -14.79 3.23
C ALA A 145 13.53 -13.41 2.97
N LEU A 146 14.73 -13.36 2.36
CA LEU A 146 15.37 -12.12 1.94
C LEU A 146 14.53 -11.38 0.91
N ASP A 147 14.09 -12.07 -0.14
CA ASP A 147 13.37 -11.45 -1.26
C ASP A 147 12.03 -10.86 -0.81
N LEU A 148 11.31 -11.56 0.07
CA LEU A 148 10.09 -11.04 0.68
C LEU A 148 10.32 -9.80 1.55
N ARG A 149 11.41 -9.76 2.33
CA ARG A 149 11.75 -8.57 3.12
C ARG A 149 12.12 -7.39 2.24
N LEU A 150 12.87 -7.62 1.16
CA LEU A 150 13.18 -6.58 0.17
C LEU A 150 11.90 -6.08 -0.52
N TYR A 151 11.01 -7.00 -0.92
CA TYR A 151 9.70 -6.66 -1.47
C TYR A 151 8.87 -5.82 -0.49
N CYS A 152 8.76 -6.23 0.78
CA CYS A 152 7.97 -5.51 1.77
C CYS A 152 8.51 -4.10 2.04
N ARG A 153 9.84 -3.91 2.06
CA ARG A 153 10.46 -2.59 2.15
C ARG A 153 10.11 -1.72 0.94
N ALA A 154 10.25 -2.26 -0.27
CA ALA A 154 9.92 -1.57 -1.51
C ALA A 154 8.43 -1.19 -1.56
N ALA A 155 7.54 -2.15 -1.34
CA ALA A 155 6.10 -1.97 -1.33
C ALA A 155 5.65 -0.93 -0.28
N SER A 156 6.20 -0.98 0.93
CA SER A 156 5.92 0.01 1.98
C SER A 156 6.28 1.43 1.53
N SER A 157 7.43 1.60 0.88
CA SER A 157 7.87 2.90 0.36
C SER A 157 6.95 3.42 -0.74
N GLU A 158 6.51 2.55 -1.66
CA GLU A 158 5.56 2.90 -2.72
C GLU A 158 4.19 3.27 -2.16
N GLN A 159 3.68 2.52 -1.16
CA GLN A 159 2.42 2.84 -0.49
C GLN A 159 2.49 4.20 0.22
N ILE A 160 3.60 4.53 0.90
CA ILE A 160 3.81 5.84 1.52
C ILE A 160 3.74 6.95 0.48
N ASN A 161 4.35 6.76 -0.68
CA ASN A 161 4.30 7.73 -1.77
C ASN A 161 2.87 7.92 -2.30
N ALA A 162 2.12 6.83 -2.48
CA ALA A 162 0.73 6.87 -2.92
C ALA A 162 -0.18 7.54 -1.87
N VAL A 163 -0.01 7.24 -0.59
CA VAL A 163 -0.69 7.93 0.52
C VAL A 163 -0.38 9.43 0.50
N ALA A 164 0.89 9.82 0.32
CA ALA A 164 1.28 11.22 0.25
C ALA A 164 0.56 11.98 -0.88
N ALA A 165 0.32 11.33 -2.02
CA ALA A 165 -0.41 11.93 -3.13
C ALA A 165 -1.89 12.19 -2.78
N VAL A 166 -2.58 11.24 -2.15
CA VAL A 166 -3.97 11.43 -1.68
C VAL A 166 -4.04 12.52 -0.62
N VAL A 167 -3.14 12.50 0.37
CA VAL A 167 -3.06 13.51 1.44
C VAL A 167 -2.82 14.91 0.84
N GLN A 168 -1.95 15.02 -0.16
CA GLN A 168 -1.71 16.28 -0.87
C GLN A 168 -2.96 16.78 -1.59
N ALA A 169 -3.70 15.89 -2.26
CA ALA A 169 -4.95 16.23 -2.97
C ALA A 169 -6.03 16.72 -1.98
N LEU A 170 -6.23 15.97 -0.87
CA LEU A 170 -7.16 16.35 0.20
C LEU A 170 -6.81 17.69 0.81
N ALA A 171 -5.53 17.93 1.13
CA ALA A 171 -5.08 19.18 1.72
C ALA A 171 -5.20 20.37 0.78
N SER A 172 -5.01 20.18 -0.52
CA SER A 172 -5.24 21.24 -1.53
C SER A 172 -6.72 21.59 -1.63
N LYS A 173 -7.60 20.60 -1.78
CA LYS A 173 -9.06 20.80 -1.75
C LYS A 173 -9.54 21.46 -0.46
N ALA A 174 -8.98 21.02 0.69
CA ALA A 174 -9.32 21.60 2.00
C ALA A 174 -8.93 23.07 2.10
N ALA A 175 -7.79 23.48 1.55
CA ALA A 175 -7.37 24.87 1.52
C ALA A 175 -8.33 25.74 0.70
N ASP A 176 -8.71 25.26 -0.49
CA ASP A 176 -9.63 25.98 -1.40
C ASP A 176 -11.04 26.12 -0.78
N HIS A 177 -11.43 25.20 0.08
CA HIS A 177 -12.77 25.13 0.70
C HIS A 177 -12.74 25.37 2.22
N ALA A 178 -11.69 26.00 2.74
CA ALA A 178 -11.51 26.23 4.17
C ALA A 178 -12.63 27.07 4.83
N GLY A 179 -13.28 27.94 4.06
CA GLY A 179 -14.39 28.77 4.51
C GLY A 179 -15.77 28.34 3.95
N TRP A 180 -15.88 27.21 3.26
CA TRP A 180 -17.16 26.75 2.73
C TRP A 180 -17.92 26.00 3.82
N VAL A 181 -18.99 26.63 4.33
CA VAL A 181 -19.84 26.04 5.36
C VAL A 181 -20.62 24.86 4.80
N MET A 182 -20.73 23.81 5.60
CA MET A 182 -21.60 22.65 5.38
C MET A 182 -22.18 22.18 6.72
N PRO A 183 -23.32 21.46 6.74
CA PRO A 183 -23.77 20.79 7.95
C PRO A 183 -22.80 19.64 8.28
N GLY A 184 -22.41 19.54 9.53
CA GLY A 184 -21.79 18.34 10.08
C GLY A 184 -22.85 17.35 10.51
N TYR A 185 -22.56 16.06 10.43
CA TYR A 185 -23.49 14.97 10.70
C TYR A 185 -23.00 14.07 11.81
N THR A 186 -23.91 13.67 12.68
CA THR A 186 -23.81 12.49 13.54
C THR A 186 -25.08 11.67 13.38
N HIS A 187 -24.97 10.35 13.30
CA HIS A 187 -26.13 9.47 13.04
C HIS A 187 -26.87 9.81 11.73
N LEU A 188 -26.19 10.38 10.76
CA LEU A 188 -26.75 10.96 9.52
C LEU A 188 -27.83 12.04 9.78
N GLN A 189 -27.83 12.65 10.96
CA GLN A 189 -28.65 13.80 11.30
C GLN A 189 -27.79 15.07 11.33
N HIS A 190 -28.40 16.21 11.00
CA HIS A 190 -27.77 17.52 11.15
C HIS A 190 -27.33 17.73 12.59
N ALA A 191 -26.06 18.08 12.79
CA ALA A 191 -25.47 18.26 14.13
C ALA A 191 -25.03 19.72 14.36
N GLN A 192 -23.87 20.08 13.82
CA GLN A 192 -23.27 21.40 13.99
C GLN A 192 -22.63 21.86 12.67
N PRO A 193 -22.45 23.18 12.44
CA PRO A 193 -21.79 23.65 11.24
C PRO A 193 -20.30 23.29 11.25
N VAL A 194 -19.82 22.79 10.13
CA VAL A 194 -18.38 22.55 9.84
C VAL A 194 -18.01 23.21 8.51
N THR A 195 -16.76 23.12 8.10
CA THR A 195 -16.37 23.48 6.73
C THR A 195 -16.06 22.23 5.90
N VAL A 196 -16.26 22.31 4.60
CA VAL A 196 -15.80 21.27 3.64
C VAL A 196 -14.34 20.98 3.86
N GLY A 197 -13.50 22.04 3.98
CA GLY A 197 -12.07 21.87 4.23
C GLY A 197 -11.77 21.12 5.52
N HIS A 198 -12.53 21.35 6.58
CA HIS A 198 -12.37 20.63 7.85
C HIS A 198 -12.69 19.15 7.72
N HIS A 199 -13.78 18.81 7.02
CA HIS A 199 -14.18 17.43 6.77
C HIS A 199 -13.13 16.67 5.94
N LEU A 200 -12.64 17.28 4.86
CA LEU A 200 -11.58 16.68 4.02
C LEU A 200 -10.28 16.44 4.80
N LEU A 201 -9.92 17.34 5.72
CA LEU A 201 -8.76 17.16 6.58
C LEU A 201 -8.91 15.98 7.54
N ALA A 202 -10.12 15.60 7.94
CA ALA A 202 -10.33 14.42 8.78
C ALA A 202 -9.89 13.13 8.06
N HIS A 203 -10.15 13.02 6.75
CA HIS A 203 -9.64 11.93 5.92
C HIS A 203 -8.11 12.00 5.76
N ALA A 204 -7.55 13.20 5.56
CA ALA A 204 -6.10 13.37 5.47
C ALA A 204 -5.38 12.94 6.76
N GLU A 205 -5.94 13.27 7.95
CA GLU A 205 -5.39 12.82 9.25
C GLU A 205 -5.39 11.29 9.40
N ALA A 206 -6.43 10.62 8.91
CA ALA A 206 -6.48 9.16 8.92
C ALA A 206 -5.37 8.55 8.05
N LEU A 207 -5.20 9.06 6.83
CA LEU A 207 -4.17 8.59 5.90
C LEU A 207 -2.74 8.93 6.36
N LEU A 208 -2.52 10.03 7.06
CA LEU A 208 -1.22 10.32 7.68
C LEU A 208 -0.85 9.25 8.72
N ARG A 209 -1.83 8.74 9.49
CA ARG A 209 -1.59 7.60 10.40
C ARG A 209 -1.33 6.30 9.65
N ASP A 210 -1.87 6.13 8.45
CA ASP A 210 -1.57 4.97 7.61
C ASP A 210 -0.13 5.01 7.08
N ALA A 211 0.37 6.19 6.71
CA ALA A 211 1.79 6.35 6.34
C ALA A 211 2.74 5.88 7.45
N GLU A 212 2.42 6.16 8.74
CA GLU A 212 3.21 5.66 9.86
C GLU A 212 3.12 4.13 10.03
N ARG A 213 1.96 3.50 9.69
CA ARG A 213 1.84 2.03 9.66
C ARG A 213 2.73 1.42 8.59
N PHE A 214 2.76 2.01 7.39
CA PHE A 214 3.67 1.56 6.33
C PHE A 214 5.14 1.76 6.69
N ARG A 215 5.49 2.82 7.41
CA ARG A 215 6.86 2.97 7.96
C ARG A 215 7.21 1.86 8.92
N HIS A 216 6.29 1.52 9.82
CA HIS A 216 6.49 0.40 10.74
C HIS A 216 6.69 -0.92 9.97
N ALA A 217 5.88 -1.20 8.95
CA ALA A 217 6.05 -2.38 8.10
C ALA A 217 7.41 -2.39 7.37
N TYR A 218 7.89 -1.23 6.90
CA TYR A 218 9.23 -1.10 6.36
C TYR A 218 10.31 -1.45 7.39
N GLU A 219 10.23 -0.91 8.60
CA GLU A 219 11.18 -1.14 9.70
C GLU A 219 11.15 -2.59 10.19
N SER A 220 9.98 -3.22 10.23
CA SER A 220 9.79 -4.65 10.55
C SER A 220 10.51 -5.54 9.54
N ALA A 221 10.46 -5.20 8.26
CA ALA A 221 11.14 -5.93 7.19
C ALA A 221 12.65 -5.66 7.14
N ASP A 222 13.18 -4.64 7.86
CA ASP A 222 14.57 -4.20 7.77
C ASP A 222 15.52 -5.05 8.63
N GLU A 223 15.51 -6.36 8.38
CA GLU A 223 16.37 -7.35 9.00
C GLU A 223 16.82 -8.39 7.97
N MET A 224 18.14 -8.56 7.81
CA MET A 224 18.76 -9.38 6.76
C MET A 224 18.87 -10.85 7.20
N PRO A 225 18.12 -11.78 6.56
CA PRO A 225 18.06 -13.18 6.96
C PRO A 225 19.17 -14.05 6.33
N LEU A 226 19.76 -13.61 5.20
CA LEU A 226 20.64 -14.44 4.39
C LEU A 226 21.87 -14.88 5.18
N GLY A 227 22.25 -16.15 5.02
CA GLY A 227 23.26 -16.84 5.82
C GLY A 227 22.67 -17.69 6.94
N SER A 228 21.33 -17.67 7.11
CA SER A 228 20.60 -18.59 8.00
C SER A 228 20.53 -20.00 7.42
N GLY A 229 20.79 -20.16 6.12
CA GLY A 229 20.67 -21.44 5.42
C GLY A 229 19.24 -21.96 5.48
N ALA A 230 19.09 -23.28 5.56
CA ALA A 230 17.75 -23.86 5.70
C ALA A 230 17.13 -23.56 7.08
N LEU A 231 17.93 -23.54 8.16
CA LEU A 231 17.54 -23.21 9.55
C LEU A 231 18.72 -23.12 10.54
N ALA A 232 19.90 -23.59 10.17
CA ALA A 232 21.03 -23.75 11.11
C ALA A 232 22.29 -22.98 10.68
N GLY A 233 22.18 -22.08 9.72
CA GLY A 233 23.30 -21.36 9.15
C GLY A 233 24.16 -22.24 8.23
N THR A 234 25.44 -21.91 8.14
CA THR A 234 26.42 -22.62 7.31
C THR A 234 27.77 -22.69 8.02
N THR A 235 28.56 -23.71 7.68
CA THR A 235 29.96 -23.82 8.15
C THR A 235 30.95 -22.97 7.34
N LEU A 236 30.50 -22.37 6.24
CA LEU A 236 31.30 -21.47 5.42
C LEU A 236 31.43 -20.09 6.11
N PRO A 237 32.62 -19.42 5.99
CA PRO A 237 32.89 -18.14 6.66
C PRO A 237 32.19 -16.96 5.93
N LEU A 238 30.86 -17.02 5.77
CA LEU A 238 30.10 -15.98 5.07
C LEU A 238 30.27 -14.62 5.74
N ARG A 239 30.27 -13.58 4.92
CA ARG A 239 30.38 -12.19 5.35
C ARG A 239 29.00 -11.51 5.26
N ARG A 240 28.10 -11.88 6.20
CA ARG A 240 26.70 -11.39 6.25
C ARG A 240 26.61 -9.86 6.29
N GLU A 241 27.57 -9.21 6.96
CA GLU A 241 27.65 -7.75 7.10
C GLU A 241 27.86 -7.07 5.72
N VAL A 242 28.61 -7.70 4.82
CA VAL A 242 28.81 -7.20 3.45
C VAL A 242 27.48 -7.22 2.70
N VAL A 243 26.74 -8.32 2.78
CA VAL A 243 25.44 -8.48 2.14
C VAL A 243 24.42 -7.48 2.70
N ALA A 244 24.34 -7.35 4.03
CA ALA A 244 23.43 -6.42 4.69
C ALA A 244 23.70 -4.96 4.27
N LYS A 245 24.97 -4.55 4.27
CA LYS A 245 25.38 -3.20 3.84
C LYS A 245 25.02 -2.92 2.37
N GLU A 246 25.26 -3.90 1.50
CA GLU A 246 24.98 -3.79 0.08
C GLU A 246 23.48 -3.59 -0.19
N LEU A 247 22.63 -4.33 0.53
CA LEU A 247 21.17 -4.28 0.42
C LEU A 247 20.51 -3.21 1.33
N GLY A 248 21.32 -2.45 2.07
CA GLY A 248 20.87 -1.38 2.93
C GLY A 248 20.06 -1.84 4.16
N PHE A 249 20.28 -3.07 4.64
CA PHE A 249 19.70 -3.53 5.89
C PHE A 249 20.44 -2.96 7.11
N GLN A 250 19.69 -2.56 8.13
CA GLN A 250 20.23 -2.02 9.37
C GLN A 250 20.55 -3.11 10.39
N ARG A 251 19.89 -4.26 10.31
CA ARG A 251 20.03 -5.36 11.27
C ARG A 251 20.35 -6.68 10.55
N LEU A 252 21.02 -7.57 11.26
CA LEU A 252 21.14 -8.98 10.90
C LEU A 252 20.17 -9.78 11.76
N SER A 253 19.54 -10.83 11.22
CA SER A 253 18.72 -11.73 12.00
C SER A 253 19.55 -12.40 13.12
N ALA A 254 18.96 -12.43 14.31
CA ALA A 254 19.63 -12.92 15.53
C ALA A 254 19.54 -14.44 15.69
N ASN A 255 18.54 -15.07 15.06
CA ASN A 255 18.33 -16.52 15.13
C ASN A 255 17.99 -17.07 13.74
N SER A 256 18.71 -18.11 13.32
CA SER A 256 18.59 -18.68 11.97
C SER A 256 17.30 -19.46 11.73
N ILE A 257 16.70 -20.05 12.79
CA ILE A 257 15.41 -20.74 12.68
C ILE A 257 14.31 -19.70 12.48
N ASP A 258 14.30 -18.67 13.31
CA ASP A 258 13.35 -17.57 13.24
C ASP A 258 13.44 -16.82 11.90
N ALA A 259 14.64 -16.53 11.45
CA ALA A 259 14.91 -15.78 10.22
C ALA A 259 14.25 -16.39 8.95
N VAL A 260 14.07 -17.71 8.90
CA VAL A 260 13.45 -18.40 7.77
C VAL A 260 11.97 -18.69 7.99
N ALA A 261 11.50 -18.63 9.25
CA ALA A 261 10.11 -18.85 9.64
C ALA A 261 9.27 -17.57 9.63
N ASP A 262 9.89 -16.44 10.05
CA ASP A 262 9.21 -15.18 10.30
C ASP A 262 8.51 -14.61 9.05
N ARG A 263 7.27 -14.21 9.25
CA ARG A 263 6.44 -13.47 8.30
C ARG A 263 5.67 -12.32 8.98
N ASP A 264 6.06 -11.92 10.21
CA ASP A 264 5.42 -10.83 10.94
C ASP A 264 5.51 -9.53 10.15
N PHE A 265 6.64 -9.28 9.50
CA PHE A 265 6.84 -8.12 8.62
C PHE A 265 5.85 -8.09 7.43
N ALA A 266 5.43 -9.26 6.92
CA ALA A 266 4.42 -9.36 5.87
C ALA A 266 3.01 -9.12 6.44
N LEU A 267 2.71 -9.64 7.65
CA LEU A 267 1.47 -9.34 8.38
C LEU A 267 1.34 -7.84 8.66
N ASP A 268 2.43 -7.18 9.09
CA ASP A 268 2.44 -5.72 9.35
C ASP A 268 2.09 -4.93 8.09
N LEU A 269 2.65 -5.31 6.93
CA LEU A 269 2.35 -4.66 5.66
C LEU A 269 0.89 -4.89 5.24
N VAL A 270 0.40 -6.13 5.30
CA VAL A 270 -0.99 -6.46 4.95
C VAL A 270 -1.97 -5.78 5.92
N TYR A 271 -1.62 -5.67 7.22
CA TYR A 271 -2.40 -4.91 8.19
C TYR A 271 -2.45 -3.42 7.85
N ALA A 272 -1.33 -2.82 7.47
CA ALA A 272 -1.31 -1.42 7.01
C ALA A 272 -2.21 -1.21 5.78
N CYS A 273 -2.15 -2.13 4.80
CA CYS A 273 -3.04 -2.16 3.64
C CYS A 273 -4.51 -2.26 4.04
N MET A 274 -4.84 -3.14 4.99
CA MET A 274 -6.21 -3.35 5.48
C MET A 274 -6.77 -2.08 6.12
N VAL A 275 -6.04 -1.43 7.02
CA VAL A 275 -6.51 -0.19 7.68
C VAL A 275 -6.66 0.94 6.67
N THR A 276 -5.75 1.08 5.72
CA THR A 276 -5.84 2.05 4.62
C THR A 276 -7.10 1.80 3.79
N GLY A 277 -7.40 0.55 3.44
CA GLY A 277 -8.64 0.17 2.75
C GLY A 277 -9.90 0.61 3.51
N VAL A 278 -9.93 0.44 4.84
CA VAL A 278 -11.03 0.92 5.69
C VAL A 278 -11.18 2.44 5.62
N HIS A 279 -10.08 3.20 5.67
CA HIS A 279 -10.14 4.67 5.56
C HIS A 279 -10.58 5.13 4.17
N LEU A 280 -10.12 4.49 3.10
CA LEU A 280 -10.56 4.78 1.74
C LEU A 280 -12.03 4.42 1.52
N SER A 281 -12.52 3.35 2.14
CA SER A 281 -13.95 2.99 2.13
C SER A 281 -14.81 4.10 2.76
N ARG A 282 -14.38 4.71 3.85
CA ARG A 282 -15.10 5.83 4.49
C ARG A 282 -15.09 7.09 3.61
N LEU A 283 -13.97 7.39 2.95
CA LEU A 283 -13.92 8.48 1.96
C LEU A 283 -14.89 8.20 0.80
N GLY A 284 -14.92 6.97 0.30
CA GLY A 284 -15.85 6.54 -0.75
C GLY A 284 -17.32 6.70 -0.31
N GLU A 285 -17.66 6.34 0.94
CA GLU A 285 -19.00 6.50 1.51
C GLU A 285 -19.44 7.96 1.54
N ASP A 286 -18.58 8.86 2.04
CA ASP A 286 -18.90 10.30 2.07
C ASP A 286 -19.16 10.84 0.66
N VAL A 287 -18.34 10.46 -0.33
CA VAL A 287 -18.52 10.92 -1.72
C VAL A 287 -19.80 10.36 -2.32
N VAL A 288 -20.17 9.10 -2.07
CA VAL A 288 -21.44 8.50 -2.55
C VAL A 288 -22.64 9.24 -1.95
N LEU A 289 -22.63 9.51 -0.64
CA LEU A 289 -23.67 10.27 0.02
C LEU A 289 -23.77 11.68 -0.57
N TRP A 290 -22.66 12.40 -0.68
CA TRP A 290 -22.63 13.78 -1.18
C TRP A 290 -23.04 13.91 -2.64
N ALA A 291 -22.78 12.90 -3.47
CA ALA A 291 -23.17 12.87 -4.88
C ALA A 291 -24.62 12.44 -5.11
N SER A 292 -25.33 11.95 -4.08
CA SER A 292 -26.73 11.57 -4.20
C SER A 292 -27.64 12.78 -4.50
N ALA A 293 -28.78 12.55 -5.12
CA ALA A 293 -29.76 13.59 -5.43
C ALA A 293 -30.29 14.29 -4.16
N GLU A 294 -30.38 13.55 -3.05
CA GLU A 294 -30.85 14.04 -1.75
C GLU A 294 -29.86 15.06 -1.16
N PHE A 295 -28.56 14.76 -1.15
CA PHE A 295 -27.53 15.67 -0.68
C PHE A 295 -27.17 16.72 -1.74
N GLY A 296 -26.74 16.31 -2.92
CA GLY A 296 -26.31 17.19 -4.00
C GLY A 296 -25.16 18.13 -3.62
N PHE A 297 -24.29 17.71 -2.67
CA PHE A 297 -23.16 18.51 -2.18
C PHE A 297 -21.96 18.46 -3.11
N VAL A 298 -21.89 17.44 -3.96
CA VAL A 298 -20.80 17.20 -4.91
C VAL A 298 -21.38 16.88 -6.28
N ASP A 299 -20.85 17.55 -7.30
CA ASP A 299 -20.99 17.16 -8.68
C ASP A 299 -19.74 16.35 -9.09
N LEU A 300 -19.97 15.21 -9.75
CA LEU A 300 -18.88 14.37 -10.25
C LEU A 300 -18.47 14.86 -11.64
N ALA A 301 -17.20 15.17 -11.83
CA ALA A 301 -16.65 15.41 -13.15
C ALA A 301 -16.78 14.16 -14.05
N ASP A 302 -16.85 14.33 -15.36
CA ASP A 302 -17.07 13.22 -16.28
C ASP A 302 -15.96 12.16 -16.20
N GLU A 303 -14.74 12.59 -15.87
CA GLU A 303 -13.55 11.74 -15.76
C GLU A 303 -13.57 10.79 -14.57
N ILE A 304 -14.48 11.00 -13.60
CA ILE A 304 -14.57 10.20 -12.36
C ILE A 304 -15.97 9.60 -12.15
N ALA A 305 -16.83 9.65 -13.16
CA ALA A 305 -18.20 9.15 -13.12
C ALA A 305 -18.46 8.21 -14.29
N THR A 306 -19.47 7.36 -14.15
CA THR A 306 -19.98 6.56 -15.25
C THR A 306 -21.45 6.87 -15.52
N GLY A 307 -21.93 6.54 -16.72
CA GLY A 307 -23.32 6.70 -17.11
C GLY A 307 -24.12 5.40 -16.99
N SER A 308 -25.39 5.47 -17.37
CA SER A 308 -26.26 4.32 -17.51
C SER A 308 -26.55 4.08 -19.00
N SER A 309 -26.49 2.84 -19.45
CA SER A 309 -26.86 2.46 -20.82
C SER A 309 -28.37 2.60 -21.10
N LEU A 310 -29.20 2.67 -20.03
CA LEU A 310 -30.64 2.78 -20.11
C LEU A 310 -31.16 4.19 -19.78
N MET A 311 -30.54 4.85 -18.81
CA MET A 311 -31.02 6.13 -18.27
C MET A 311 -30.01 7.25 -18.63
N PRO A 312 -30.31 8.08 -19.68
CA PRO A 312 -29.33 9.03 -20.22
C PRO A 312 -28.95 10.17 -19.25
N GLN A 313 -29.79 10.45 -18.24
CA GLN A 313 -29.54 11.48 -17.24
C GLN A 313 -28.70 10.99 -16.05
N LYS A 314 -28.47 9.67 -15.93
CA LYS A 314 -27.84 9.08 -14.72
C LYS A 314 -26.33 9.17 -14.76
N LYS A 315 -25.74 9.68 -13.67
CA LYS A 315 -24.32 9.79 -13.43
C LYS A 315 -24.00 9.11 -12.10
N ASN A 316 -23.12 8.12 -12.12
CA ASN A 316 -22.85 7.23 -10.99
C ASN A 316 -21.49 7.51 -10.35
N PRO A 317 -21.36 7.42 -9.01
CA PRO A 317 -20.10 7.55 -8.29
C PRO A 317 -19.31 6.24 -8.23
N ASP A 318 -19.21 5.49 -9.33
CA ASP A 318 -18.68 4.12 -9.36
C ASP A 318 -17.29 4.00 -8.75
N ILE A 319 -16.42 5.01 -8.94
CA ILE A 319 -15.07 5.01 -8.36
C ILE A 319 -15.15 5.03 -6.83
N ALA A 320 -16.03 5.85 -6.26
CA ALA A 320 -16.23 5.91 -4.82
C ALA A 320 -16.84 4.61 -4.27
N GLU A 321 -17.78 4.00 -5.02
CA GLU A 321 -18.36 2.69 -4.68
C GLU A 321 -17.31 1.58 -4.73
N LEU A 322 -16.42 1.59 -5.73
CA LEU A 322 -15.33 0.62 -5.84
C LEU A 322 -14.31 0.76 -4.70
N LEU A 323 -14.03 1.97 -4.21
CA LEU A 323 -13.22 2.16 -3.00
C LEU A 323 -13.83 1.43 -1.80
N ARG A 324 -15.16 1.49 -1.63
CA ARG A 324 -15.86 0.73 -0.58
C ARG A 324 -15.73 -0.78 -0.79
N GLY A 325 -16.03 -1.25 -2.00
CA GLY A 325 -16.04 -2.68 -2.31
C GLY A 325 -14.66 -3.32 -2.22
N ARG A 326 -13.62 -2.65 -2.74
CA ARG A 326 -12.24 -3.15 -2.75
C ARG A 326 -11.60 -3.23 -1.37
N ALA A 327 -12.07 -2.47 -0.37
CA ALA A 327 -11.60 -2.55 1.00
C ALA A 327 -11.68 -3.97 1.60
N GLY A 328 -12.58 -4.82 1.09
CA GLY A 328 -12.69 -6.22 1.50
C GLY A 328 -11.48 -7.09 1.11
N ARG A 329 -10.73 -6.73 0.06
CA ARG A 329 -9.60 -7.54 -0.42
C ARG A 329 -8.46 -7.61 0.61
N PRO A 330 -7.87 -6.52 1.10
CA PRO A 330 -6.80 -6.60 2.09
C PRO A 330 -7.28 -7.15 3.44
N ILE A 331 -8.58 -7.03 3.79
CA ILE A 331 -9.17 -7.71 4.96
C ILE A 331 -9.07 -9.23 4.78
N GLY A 332 -9.50 -9.76 3.62
CA GLY A 332 -9.41 -11.17 3.30
C GLY A 332 -7.96 -11.67 3.26
N SER A 333 -7.06 -10.89 2.69
CA SER A 333 -5.62 -11.18 2.64
C SER A 333 -4.99 -11.31 4.03
N LEU A 334 -5.34 -10.40 4.97
CA LEU A 334 -4.84 -10.47 6.35
C LEU A 334 -5.29 -11.75 7.04
N VAL A 335 -6.56 -12.11 6.90
CA VAL A 335 -7.11 -13.35 7.47
C VAL A 335 -6.46 -14.59 6.85
N SER A 336 -6.26 -14.58 5.52
CA SER A 336 -5.59 -15.67 4.80
C SER A 336 -4.17 -15.87 5.31
N LEU A 337 -3.35 -14.82 5.31
CA LEU A 337 -1.95 -14.90 5.74
C LEU A 337 -1.82 -15.32 7.21
N ALA A 338 -2.62 -14.74 8.12
CA ALA A 338 -2.62 -15.12 9.52
C ALA A 338 -3.04 -16.60 9.73
N THR A 339 -3.96 -17.09 8.88
CA THR A 339 -4.41 -18.50 8.94
C THR A 339 -3.31 -19.46 8.45
N VAL A 340 -2.57 -19.10 7.41
CA VAL A 340 -1.41 -19.87 6.93
C VAL A 340 -0.37 -19.99 8.04
N LEU A 341 -0.02 -18.91 8.69
CA LEU A 341 1.05 -18.90 9.72
C LEU A 341 0.64 -19.60 11.02
N LYS A 342 -0.66 -19.56 11.36
CA LYS A 342 -1.16 -20.12 12.61
C LYS A 342 -0.92 -21.62 12.69
N GLY A 343 -0.15 -22.04 13.69
CA GLY A 343 0.06 -23.46 14.03
C GLY A 343 1.14 -24.15 13.21
N LEU A 344 1.87 -23.43 12.33
CA LEU A 344 3.06 -23.97 11.69
C LEU A 344 4.18 -24.22 12.73
N PRO A 345 4.97 -25.30 12.58
CA PRO A 345 6.22 -25.44 13.31
C PRO A 345 7.22 -24.35 12.89
N LEU A 346 8.28 -24.18 13.69
CA LEU A 346 9.35 -23.25 13.35
C LEU A 346 10.16 -23.73 12.14
N ALA A 347 10.98 -22.84 11.59
CA ALA A 347 11.69 -22.97 10.33
C ALA A 347 10.75 -22.85 9.13
N TYR A 348 10.92 -23.66 8.09
CA TYR A 348 10.16 -23.54 6.85
C TYR A 348 9.36 -24.79 6.56
N ASP A 349 8.06 -24.60 6.38
CA ASP A 349 7.16 -25.59 5.76
C ASP A 349 6.60 -25.00 4.45
N ARG A 350 6.20 -25.88 3.51
CA ARG A 350 5.75 -25.44 2.18
C ARG A 350 4.46 -24.62 2.20
N ASP A 351 3.71 -24.65 3.30
CA ASP A 351 2.58 -23.75 3.58
C ASP A 351 2.97 -22.28 3.41
N LEU A 352 4.21 -21.90 3.73
CA LEU A 352 4.73 -20.55 3.54
C LEU A 352 4.85 -20.13 2.06
N GLN A 353 4.61 -21.03 1.09
CA GLN A 353 4.46 -20.65 -0.31
C GLN A 353 3.19 -19.82 -0.52
N GLU A 354 2.15 -20.04 0.31
CA GLU A 354 0.86 -19.33 0.25
C GLU A 354 0.87 -17.94 0.91
N ASP A 355 2.01 -17.49 1.43
CA ASP A 355 2.16 -16.13 1.97
C ASP A 355 2.07 -15.06 0.86
N LYS A 356 2.59 -15.35 -0.34
CA LYS A 356 2.75 -14.41 -1.44
C LYS A 356 1.44 -13.97 -2.09
N PRO A 357 0.49 -14.86 -2.44
CA PRO A 357 -0.79 -14.42 -3.03
C PRO A 357 -1.55 -13.43 -2.16
N ALA A 358 -1.56 -13.67 -0.84
CA ALA A 358 -2.22 -12.79 0.12
C ALA A 358 -1.50 -11.44 0.23
N LEU A 359 -0.17 -11.46 0.33
CA LEU A 359 0.67 -10.27 0.44
C LEU A 359 0.58 -9.39 -0.82
N PHE A 360 0.86 -9.95 -1.99
CA PHE A 360 0.88 -9.21 -3.25
C PHE A 360 -0.51 -8.67 -3.60
N GLY A 361 -1.56 -9.48 -3.43
CA GLY A 361 -2.94 -9.05 -3.68
C GLY A 361 -3.40 -7.90 -2.76
N ALA A 362 -2.95 -7.86 -1.51
CA ALA A 362 -3.23 -6.74 -0.60
C ALA A 362 -2.52 -5.46 -1.04
N VAL A 363 -1.23 -5.57 -1.38
CA VAL A 363 -0.40 -4.45 -1.82
C VAL A 363 -0.95 -3.83 -3.11
N ASP A 364 -1.19 -4.65 -4.14
CA ASP A 364 -1.70 -4.20 -5.44
C ASP A 364 -3.08 -3.53 -5.30
N SER A 365 -4.00 -4.19 -4.59
CA SER A 365 -5.36 -3.64 -4.39
C SER A 365 -5.34 -2.32 -3.64
N THR A 366 -4.44 -2.14 -2.68
CA THR A 366 -4.32 -0.91 -1.90
C THR A 366 -3.69 0.20 -2.73
N TRP A 367 -2.64 -0.10 -3.49
CA TRP A 367 -2.01 0.85 -4.39
C TRP A 367 -2.99 1.39 -5.45
N ASP A 368 -3.72 0.49 -6.12
CA ASP A 368 -4.77 0.86 -7.08
C ASP A 368 -5.83 1.76 -6.44
N SER A 369 -6.27 1.43 -5.21
CA SER A 369 -7.29 2.19 -4.50
C SER A 369 -6.79 3.58 -4.10
N LEU A 370 -5.53 3.72 -3.67
CA LEU A 370 -4.91 5.02 -3.38
C LEU A 370 -4.80 5.88 -4.63
N ARG A 371 -4.40 5.31 -5.77
CA ARG A 371 -4.34 6.03 -7.04
C ARG A 371 -5.73 6.50 -7.50
N ALA A 372 -6.73 5.64 -7.39
CA ALA A 372 -8.11 6.00 -7.70
C ALA A 372 -8.64 7.10 -6.76
N ALA A 373 -8.34 7.02 -5.46
CA ALA A 373 -8.74 8.01 -4.47
C ALA A 373 -8.09 9.38 -4.71
N GLU A 374 -6.82 9.42 -5.11
CA GLU A 374 -6.14 10.65 -5.50
C GLU A 374 -6.86 11.36 -6.64
N LEU A 375 -7.15 10.63 -7.72
CA LEU A 375 -7.86 11.15 -8.89
C LEU A 375 -9.28 11.57 -8.53
N LEU A 376 -10.00 10.75 -7.77
CA LEU A 376 -11.33 11.09 -7.27
C LEU A 376 -11.33 12.42 -6.54
N VAL A 377 -10.48 12.59 -5.53
CA VAL A 377 -10.41 13.82 -4.72
C VAL A 377 -10.04 15.04 -5.57
N ARG A 378 -9.12 14.92 -6.52
CA ARG A 378 -8.73 16.01 -7.40
C ARG A 378 -9.89 16.55 -8.24
N HIS A 379 -10.77 15.66 -8.68
CA HIS A 379 -11.88 15.99 -9.60
C HIS A 379 -13.23 16.20 -8.90
N LEU A 380 -13.29 16.15 -7.54
CA LEU A 380 -14.52 16.52 -6.82
C LEU A 380 -14.85 18.01 -7.04
N VAL A 381 -16.06 18.29 -7.39
CA VAL A 381 -16.61 19.65 -7.54
C VAL A 381 -17.72 19.86 -6.50
N PHE A 382 -17.46 20.72 -5.52
CA PHE A 382 -18.42 20.99 -4.44
C PHE A 382 -19.48 22.01 -4.89
N ASN A 383 -20.75 21.73 -4.61
CA ASN A 383 -21.88 22.61 -4.88
C ASN A 383 -22.10 23.57 -3.71
N ARG A 384 -21.57 24.78 -3.85
CA ARG A 384 -21.57 25.78 -2.76
C ARG A 384 -22.99 26.17 -2.32
N ASP A 385 -23.92 26.28 -3.28
CA ASP A 385 -25.27 26.75 -2.98
C ASP A 385 -26.08 25.68 -2.22
N ARG A 386 -25.94 24.40 -2.60
CA ARG A 386 -26.54 23.28 -1.87
C ARG A 386 -25.99 23.14 -0.47
N LEU A 387 -24.68 23.23 -0.29
CA LEU A 387 -24.01 23.19 1.00
C LEU A 387 -24.51 24.34 1.91
N ARG A 388 -24.58 25.57 1.36
CA ARG A 388 -25.03 26.72 2.11
C ARG A 388 -26.53 26.64 2.47
N ALA A 389 -27.37 26.16 1.56
CA ALA A 389 -28.79 25.95 1.80
C ALA A 389 -29.02 24.91 2.93
N ALA A 390 -28.28 23.79 2.91
CA ALA A 390 -28.35 22.80 3.96
C ALA A 390 -27.84 23.32 5.30
N ALA A 391 -26.80 24.17 5.29
CA ALA A 391 -26.25 24.80 6.50
C ALA A 391 -27.10 25.98 7.04
N ALA A 392 -28.18 26.35 6.36
CA ALA A 392 -29.12 27.37 6.84
C ALA A 392 -30.11 26.85 7.89
N ASP A 393 -30.13 25.52 8.16
CA ASP A 393 -30.95 24.93 9.22
C ASP A 393 -30.62 25.54 10.59
N PRO A 394 -31.55 26.23 11.26
CA PRO A 394 -31.31 26.82 12.58
C PRO A 394 -30.94 25.78 13.64
N GLY A 395 -31.34 24.52 13.46
CA GLY A 395 -31.03 23.40 14.35
C GLY A 395 -29.53 23.19 14.53
N LEU A 396 -28.74 23.47 13.50
CA LEU A 396 -27.27 23.39 13.56
C LEU A 396 -26.65 24.31 14.60
N LEU A 397 -27.33 25.37 15.00
CA LEU A 397 -26.87 26.40 15.94
C LEU A 397 -27.46 26.24 17.35
N ALA A 398 -28.27 25.20 17.59
CA ALA A 398 -28.91 24.98 18.90
C ALA A 398 -27.87 24.88 20.05
N THR A 399 -26.76 24.20 19.82
CA THR A 399 -25.68 24.12 20.81
C THR A 399 -25.02 25.49 21.05
N ASP A 400 -24.81 26.26 20.00
CA ASP A 400 -24.24 27.61 20.14
C ASP A 400 -25.15 28.56 20.99
N VAL A 401 -26.47 28.46 20.81
CA VAL A 401 -27.41 29.20 21.64
C VAL A 401 -27.34 28.77 23.11
N ALA A 402 -27.26 27.46 23.37
CA ALA A 402 -27.10 26.95 24.75
C ALA A 402 -25.78 27.41 25.36
N GLU A 403 -24.69 27.38 24.63
CA GLU A 403 -23.37 27.84 25.07
C GLU A 403 -23.34 29.37 25.35
N ALA A 404 -24.07 30.17 24.56
CA ALA A 404 -24.23 31.58 24.82
C ALA A 404 -24.97 31.87 26.11
N LEU A 405 -26.03 31.10 26.43
CA LEU A 405 -26.70 31.18 27.72
C LEU A 405 -25.79 30.78 28.88
N VAL A 406 -24.97 29.78 28.69
CA VAL A 406 -23.95 29.37 29.69
C VAL A 406 -22.93 30.49 29.91
N ALA A 407 -22.46 31.11 28.86
CA ALA A 407 -21.52 32.23 28.94
C ALA A 407 -22.13 33.46 29.67
N SER A 408 -23.47 33.61 29.65
CA SER A 408 -24.20 34.63 30.41
C SER A 408 -24.53 34.23 31.84
N GLY A 409 -24.07 33.04 32.30
CA GLY A 409 -24.22 32.57 33.68
C GLY A 409 -25.36 31.56 33.91
N THR A 410 -26.07 31.12 32.85
CA THR A 410 -27.09 30.08 32.99
C THR A 410 -26.45 28.71 33.14
N PRO A 411 -26.80 27.88 34.14
CA PRO A 411 -26.29 26.52 34.24
C PRO A 411 -26.62 25.70 33.02
N PHE A 412 -25.64 24.92 32.51
CA PHE A 412 -25.73 24.20 31.22
C PHE A 412 -27.05 23.38 31.06
N ARG A 413 -27.43 22.60 32.08
CA ARG A 413 -28.69 21.79 31.99
C ARG A 413 -29.94 22.67 31.81
N LYS A 414 -29.97 23.86 32.42
CA LYS A 414 -31.06 24.81 32.28
C LYS A 414 -31.09 25.44 30.90
N ALA A 415 -29.92 25.87 30.42
CA ALA A 415 -29.73 26.36 29.05
C ALA A 415 -30.16 25.33 27.99
N HIS A 416 -29.72 24.08 28.14
CA HIS A 416 -30.09 22.97 27.25
C HIS A 416 -31.61 22.73 27.23
N GLN A 417 -32.27 22.71 28.37
CA GLN A 417 -33.74 22.55 28.47
C GLN A 417 -34.50 23.72 27.83
N GLU A 418 -34.01 24.94 28.00
CA GLU A 418 -34.62 26.15 27.45
C GLU A 418 -34.52 26.13 25.90
N VAL A 419 -33.33 25.83 25.38
CA VAL A 419 -33.10 25.70 23.93
C VAL A 419 -33.91 24.53 23.36
N GLY A 420 -33.97 23.39 24.02
CA GLY A 420 -34.80 22.25 23.61
C GLY A 420 -36.28 22.58 23.50
N ARG A 421 -36.83 23.39 24.44
CA ARG A 421 -38.22 23.88 24.33
C ARG A 421 -38.39 24.83 23.14
N SER A 422 -37.41 25.70 22.85
CA SER A 422 -37.44 26.61 21.68
C SER A 422 -37.42 25.86 20.38
N VAL A 423 -36.62 24.78 20.30
CA VAL A 423 -36.60 23.88 19.12
C VAL A 423 -37.95 23.21 18.93
N LEU A 424 -38.52 22.63 20.01
CA LEU A 424 -39.81 21.95 19.98
C LEU A 424 -40.95 22.91 19.55
N ALA A 425 -40.89 24.17 19.95
CA ALA A 425 -41.84 25.20 19.61
C ALA A 425 -41.64 25.81 18.19
N GLY A 426 -40.60 25.39 17.46
CA GLY A 426 -40.25 25.99 16.17
C GLY A 426 -39.79 27.47 16.27
N LYS A 427 -39.29 27.87 17.44
CA LYS A 427 -38.94 29.27 17.76
C LYS A 427 -37.43 29.45 18.06
N LEU A 428 -36.61 28.48 17.67
CA LEU A 428 -35.18 28.62 17.80
C LEU A 428 -34.67 29.81 17.01
N ALA A 429 -34.14 30.82 17.66
CA ALA A 429 -33.49 31.96 17.02
C ALA A 429 -32.04 31.99 17.47
N ALA A 430 -31.14 31.78 16.52
CA ALA A 430 -29.71 31.93 16.76
C ALA A 430 -29.28 33.39 16.57
N PRO A 431 -28.45 33.95 17.44
CA PRO A 431 -28.01 35.34 17.36
C PRO A 431 -26.94 35.58 16.27
N TRP A 432 -26.53 34.53 15.56
CA TRP A 432 -25.53 34.56 14.49
C TRP A 432 -25.80 33.50 13.43
N THR A 433 -25.11 33.63 12.33
CA THR A 433 -25.10 32.70 11.19
C THR A 433 -24.15 31.53 11.43
N ALA A 434 -24.25 30.46 10.60
CA ALA A 434 -23.32 29.35 10.63
C ALA A 434 -21.86 29.79 10.35
N ASP A 435 -21.65 30.77 9.44
CA ASP A 435 -20.33 31.36 9.19
C ASP A 435 -19.74 32.07 10.41
N GLU A 436 -20.59 32.77 11.19
CA GLU A 436 -20.17 33.44 12.43
C GLU A 436 -19.89 32.42 13.53
N SER A 437 -20.70 31.37 13.66
CA SER A 437 -20.46 30.25 14.56
C SER A 437 -19.08 29.63 14.29
N LEU A 438 -18.76 29.33 13.03
CA LEU A 438 -17.45 28.78 12.64
C LEU A 438 -16.29 29.69 13.07
N ARG A 439 -16.42 31.02 12.89
CA ARG A 439 -15.37 31.96 13.31
C ARG A 439 -15.16 32.00 14.83
N LYS A 440 -16.20 31.73 15.62
CA LYS A 440 -16.13 31.64 17.09
C LYS A 440 -15.47 30.35 17.60
N ARG A 441 -15.48 29.27 16.82
CA ARG A 441 -14.91 27.94 17.17
C ARG A 441 -13.39 27.95 17.01
N ASP A 442 -12.67 28.74 17.82
CA ASP A 442 -11.22 28.97 17.66
C ASP A 442 -10.34 28.10 18.59
N LEU A 443 -10.76 26.85 18.85
CA LEU A 443 -9.94 25.85 19.54
C LEU A 443 -9.03 25.11 18.54
N PRO A 444 -7.86 24.57 18.96
CA PRO A 444 -7.07 23.65 18.14
C PRO A 444 -7.91 22.48 17.66
N GLY A 445 -7.87 22.18 16.37
CA GLY A 445 -8.67 21.09 15.77
C GLY A 445 -10.12 21.45 15.47
N ALA A 446 -10.59 22.67 15.76
CA ALA A 446 -11.94 23.12 15.44
C ALA A 446 -12.09 23.60 13.99
N PRO A 447 -13.33 23.68 13.46
CA PRO A 447 -13.61 24.03 12.06
C PRO A 447 -13.50 25.52 11.72
N ASN A 448 -12.78 26.32 12.51
CA ASN A 448 -12.54 27.72 12.19
C ASN A 448 -11.78 27.85 10.86
N PRO A 449 -12.26 28.65 9.87
CA PRO A 449 -11.66 28.75 8.56
C PRO A 449 -10.17 29.05 8.54
N ARG A 450 -9.68 29.92 9.44
CA ARG A 450 -8.25 30.25 9.58
C ARG A 450 -7.44 29.04 10.03
N ARG A 451 -7.95 28.28 11.02
CA ARG A 451 -7.29 27.07 11.52
C ARG A 451 -7.30 25.97 10.48
N VAL A 452 -8.41 25.81 9.75
CA VAL A 452 -8.51 24.85 8.64
C VAL A 452 -7.45 25.16 7.56
N ALA A 453 -7.35 26.42 7.12
CA ALA A 453 -6.33 26.83 6.14
C ALA A 453 -4.90 26.59 6.66
N SER A 454 -4.63 26.93 7.92
CA SER A 454 -3.33 26.67 8.56
C SER A 454 -3.02 25.16 8.64
N ARG A 455 -4.01 24.34 9.03
CA ARG A 455 -3.85 22.88 9.10
C ARG A 455 -3.64 22.27 7.71
N ALA A 456 -4.37 22.71 6.69
CA ALA A 456 -4.17 22.28 5.31
C ALA A 456 -2.74 22.55 4.82
N ALA A 457 -2.19 23.74 5.14
CA ALA A 457 -0.79 24.05 4.84
C ALA A 457 0.20 23.13 5.59
N ALA A 458 -0.08 22.80 6.85
CA ALA A 458 0.75 21.88 7.62
C ALA A 458 0.68 20.45 7.04
N VAL A 459 -0.51 19.95 6.69
CA VAL A 459 -0.72 18.64 6.07
C VAL A 459 0.00 18.54 4.72
N ARG A 460 -0.01 19.59 3.90
CA ARG A 460 0.79 19.63 2.65
C ARG A 460 2.29 19.46 2.91
N ARG A 461 2.81 20.11 3.97
CA ARG A 461 4.23 19.92 4.34
C ARG A 461 4.51 18.49 4.82
N GLN A 462 3.59 17.86 5.54
CA GLN A 462 3.71 16.47 5.95
C GLN A 462 3.69 15.53 4.73
N ALA A 463 2.77 15.72 3.78
CA ALA A 463 2.75 14.95 2.53
C ALA A 463 4.06 15.09 1.74
N ALA A 464 4.62 16.31 1.65
CA ALA A 464 5.91 16.54 1.01
C ALA A 464 7.07 15.84 1.76
N ALA A 465 7.00 15.74 3.10
CA ALA A 465 7.98 15.00 3.89
C ALA A 465 7.88 13.48 3.67
N LEU A 466 6.67 12.93 3.56
CA LEU A 466 6.44 11.53 3.21
C LEU A 466 7.02 11.19 1.82
N ASN A 467 6.78 12.05 0.85
CA ASN A 467 7.33 11.89 -0.51
C ASN A 467 8.88 11.90 -0.51
N ARG A 468 9.50 12.82 0.25
CA ARG A 468 10.97 12.83 0.40
C ARG A 468 11.47 11.56 1.09
N TRP A 469 10.76 11.07 2.09
CA TRP A 469 11.13 9.83 2.78
C TRP A 469 11.13 8.65 1.80
N SER A 470 10.09 8.49 0.98
CA SER A 470 10.05 7.41 -0.01
C SER A 470 11.17 7.52 -1.06
N GLN A 471 11.57 8.73 -1.44
CA GLN A 471 12.70 8.94 -2.35
C GLN A 471 14.06 8.53 -1.77
N THR A 472 14.22 8.61 -0.44
CA THR A 472 15.43 8.15 0.26
C THR A 472 15.38 6.65 0.61
N HIS A 473 14.24 6.00 0.41
CA HIS A 473 14.00 4.58 0.61
C HIS A 473 13.39 4.00 -0.69
N PRO A 474 14.16 3.98 -1.78
CA PRO A 474 13.62 3.66 -3.10
C PRO A 474 13.07 2.24 -3.16
N PRO A 475 12.00 2.01 -3.96
CA PRO A 475 11.39 0.70 -4.12
C PRO A 475 12.22 -0.28 -4.93
N SER A 476 13.22 0.18 -5.66
CA SER A 476 14.02 -0.65 -6.56
C SER A 476 15.49 -0.69 -6.17
N PHE A 477 16.07 -1.87 -6.27
CA PHE A 477 17.52 -2.10 -6.21
C PHE A 477 18.08 -1.99 -7.63
N HIS A 478 18.87 -0.95 -7.87
CA HIS A 478 19.50 -0.67 -9.19
C HIS A 478 20.82 -1.39 -9.34
#